data_b0c8c2a7aebc723bde6b4296ae8dc0fd
#
_entry.id   b0c8c2a7aebc723bde6b4296ae8dc0fd
#
_cell.length_a   1.000
_cell.length_b   1.000
_cell.length_c   1.000
_cell.angle_alpha   90.00
_cell.angle_beta   90.00
_cell.angle_gamma   90.00
#
_symmetry.space_group_name_H-M   'P 1'
#
loop_
_entity.id
_entity.type
_entity.pdbx_description
1 polymer ?
#
loop_
_entity_poly.entity_id
_entity_poly.type
_entity_poly.pdbx_seq_one_letter_code
_entity_poly.pdbx_strand_id
1 'polypeptide(L)'
;MTTTGDHGQEEDAPLRRAPQLAVLVEGGDRKGLLHDMTAAILRHGGDILSVEIVERGARSAVYWELDGVEEPESLERAFLEIDVVTRLRRLPSMFQVYGKRIIVVGAGAQVGQVALGAIGEADRHNIRGEKISIDTIPIVGEVALANAVRAVGRLPRAVALVLAGSLMGGEVTEAVDELRERGILVVSLNMAGSVPEHADLVVTDPIQAGVMTVMAVATTALFDISRVSGRRF
;
A
#
# COMPACT_ATOMS: atom_id res chain seq x y z
N MET A 1 -19.64 -24.19 -30.08
CA MET A 1 -19.27 -24.52 -28.70
C MET A 1 -18.16 -23.58 -28.28
N THR A 2 -18.56 -22.45 -27.69
CA THR A 2 -17.67 -21.36 -27.24
C THR A 2 -17.48 -21.56 -25.75
N THR A 3 -16.28 -21.96 -25.36
CA THR A 3 -15.86 -22.00 -23.96
C THR A 3 -15.46 -20.59 -23.51
N THR A 4 -16.33 -19.97 -22.76
CA THR A 4 -16.08 -18.73 -22.02
C THR A 4 -15.03 -19.05 -20.94
N GLY A 5 -13.83 -18.52 -21.09
CA GLY A 5 -12.80 -18.57 -20.04
C GLY A 5 -13.25 -17.70 -18.87
N ASP A 6 -13.47 -18.34 -17.76
CA ASP A 6 -13.62 -17.74 -16.44
C ASP A 6 -12.26 -17.12 -16.06
N HIS A 7 -12.13 -15.81 -16.21
CA HIS A 7 -11.03 -15.07 -15.61
C HIS A 7 -11.34 -14.96 -14.11
N GLY A 8 -10.79 -15.92 -13.35
CA GLY A 8 -10.76 -15.83 -11.89
C GLY A 8 -10.27 -14.45 -11.48
N GLN A 9 -11.09 -13.72 -10.75
CA GLN A 9 -10.68 -12.52 -10.04
C GLN A 9 -9.60 -12.99 -9.04
N GLU A 10 -8.33 -12.65 -9.30
CA GLU A 10 -7.29 -12.71 -8.30
C GLU A 10 -7.78 -11.89 -7.12
N GLU A 11 -8.00 -12.53 -5.98
CA GLU A 11 -8.34 -11.84 -4.72
C GLU A 11 -7.22 -10.86 -4.41
N ASP A 12 -7.50 -9.57 -4.61
CA ASP A 12 -6.58 -8.48 -4.27
C ASP A 12 -6.17 -8.63 -2.79
N ALA A 13 -4.86 -8.61 -2.55
CA ALA A 13 -4.33 -8.73 -1.20
C ALA A 13 -5.04 -7.74 -0.25
N PRO A 14 -5.46 -8.16 0.95
CA PRO A 14 -6.37 -7.40 1.85
C PRO A 14 -5.95 -5.95 2.08
N LEU A 15 -4.65 -5.65 2.05
CA LEU A 15 -4.10 -4.31 2.27
C LEU A 15 -4.21 -3.36 1.07
N ARG A 16 -4.80 -3.79 -0.05
CA ARG A 16 -4.84 -3.03 -1.31
C ARG A 16 -6.24 -2.67 -1.78
N ARG A 17 -7.25 -3.07 -1.03
CA ARG A 17 -8.66 -2.73 -1.29
C ARG A 17 -9.19 -1.73 -0.28
N ALA A 18 -10.26 -1.01 -0.65
CA ALA A 18 -10.97 -0.13 0.27
C ALA A 18 -11.67 -0.97 1.34
N PRO A 19 -11.45 -0.72 2.64
CA PRO A 19 -12.17 -1.38 3.71
C PRO A 19 -13.65 -0.99 3.69
N GLN A 20 -14.51 -1.91 4.14
CA GLN A 20 -15.94 -1.66 4.28
C GLN A 20 -16.24 -0.62 5.37
N LEU A 21 -15.51 -0.68 6.48
CA LEU A 21 -15.71 0.17 7.64
C LEU A 21 -14.38 0.70 8.17
N ALA A 22 -14.31 2.00 8.44
CA ALA A 22 -13.19 2.60 9.16
C ALA A 22 -13.70 3.39 10.36
N VAL A 23 -13.19 3.09 11.56
CA VAL A 23 -13.62 3.70 12.82
C VAL A 23 -12.45 4.08 13.69
N LEU A 24 -12.59 5.20 14.38
CA LEU A 24 -11.71 5.62 15.47
C LEU A 24 -12.46 5.45 16.79
N VAL A 25 -11.93 4.63 17.69
CA VAL A 25 -12.47 4.35 19.01
C VAL A 25 -11.59 5.03 20.04
N GLU A 26 -12.19 5.92 20.85
CA GLU A 26 -11.48 6.77 21.82
C GLU A 26 -11.99 6.48 23.24
N GLY A 27 -11.09 6.47 24.22
CA GLY A 27 -11.47 6.23 25.62
C GLY A 27 -10.28 6.24 26.58
N GLY A 28 -10.46 5.63 27.76
CA GLY A 28 -9.36 5.36 28.69
C GLY A 28 -8.49 4.19 28.22
N ASP A 29 -7.23 4.15 28.63
CA ASP A 29 -6.36 2.98 28.37
C ASP A 29 -6.44 1.99 29.55
N ARG A 30 -6.50 0.70 29.24
CA ARG A 30 -6.35 -0.38 30.20
C ARG A 30 -5.81 -1.66 29.54
N LYS A 31 -5.27 -2.55 30.37
CA LYS A 31 -4.88 -3.88 29.90
C LYS A 31 -6.11 -4.65 29.39
N GLY A 32 -5.96 -5.31 28.26
CA GLY A 32 -7.01 -6.10 27.62
C GLY A 32 -7.97 -5.29 26.72
N LEU A 33 -7.84 -3.97 26.61
CA LEU A 33 -8.72 -3.15 25.76
C LEU A 33 -8.76 -3.65 24.31
N LEU A 34 -7.60 -3.89 23.67
CA LEU A 34 -7.54 -4.43 22.32
C LEU A 34 -8.15 -5.83 22.22
N HIS A 35 -7.98 -6.67 23.25
CA HIS A 35 -8.62 -7.99 23.29
C HIS A 35 -10.15 -7.86 23.24
N ASP A 36 -10.73 -6.98 24.03
CA ASP A 36 -12.18 -6.80 24.06
C ASP A 36 -12.71 -6.24 22.73
N MET A 37 -11.97 -5.29 22.13
CA MET A 37 -12.29 -4.75 20.80
C MET A 37 -12.21 -5.85 19.73
N THR A 38 -11.14 -6.63 19.67
CA THR A 38 -11.00 -7.72 18.68
C THR A 38 -12.04 -8.82 18.87
N ALA A 39 -12.40 -9.13 20.12
CA ALA A 39 -13.48 -10.06 20.40
C ALA A 39 -14.85 -9.54 19.92
N ALA A 40 -15.09 -8.23 20.03
CA ALA A 40 -16.30 -7.61 19.48
C ALA A 40 -16.32 -7.69 17.96
N ILE A 41 -15.20 -7.36 17.27
CA ILE A 41 -15.07 -7.46 15.82
C ILE A 41 -15.38 -8.90 15.34
N LEU A 42 -14.75 -9.89 15.97
CA LEU A 42 -14.95 -11.30 15.60
C LEU A 42 -16.43 -11.74 15.76
N ARG A 43 -17.10 -11.34 16.84
CA ARG A 43 -18.53 -11.68 17.06
C ARG A 43 -19.46 -11.09 16.01
N HIS A 44 -19.03 -10.01 15.32
CA HIS A 44 -19.81 -9.35 14.25
C HIS A 44 -19.33 -9.72 12.85
N GLY A 45 -18.57 -10.82 12.71
CA GLY A 45 -18.10 -11.33 11.43
C GLY A 45 -16.97 -10.52 10.79
N GLY A 46 -16.45 -9.49 11.51
CA GLY A 46 -15.45 -8.57 10.96
C GLY A 46 -14.06 -9.21 10.82
N ASP A 47 -13.40 -8.88 9.72
CA ASP A 47 -11.97 -9.12 9.48
C ASP A 47 -11.20 -7.81 9.63
N ILE A 48 -10.02 -7.90 10.26
CA ILE A 48 -9.18 -6.73 10.56
C ILE A 48 -8.17 -6.55 9.42
N LEU A 49 -8.37 -5.53 8.59
CA LEU A 49 -7.43 -5.16 7.54
C LEU A 49 -6.27 -4.31 8.07
N SER A 50 -6.56 -3.41 9.02
CA SER A 50 -5.56 -2.57 9.65
C SER A 50 -5.99 -2.16 11.05
N VAL A 51 -5.03 -2.03 11.95
CA VAL A 51 -5.23 -1.48 13.30
C VAL A 51 -4.05 -0.57 13.65
N GLU A 52 -4.35 0.61 14.14
CA GLU A 52 -3.34 1.57 14.57
C GLU A 52 -3.70 2.18 15.92
N ILE A 53 -2.76 2.15 16.86
CA ILE A 53 -2.89 2.85 18.12
C ILE A 53 -2.40 4.28 17.90
N VAL A 54 -3.34 5.20 17.69
CA VAL A 54 -3.06 6.60 17.35
C VAL A 54 -2.63 7.39 18.60
N GLU A 55 -3.22 7.09 19.75
CA GLU A 55 -2.88 7.71 21.03
C GLU A 55 -2.79 6.65 22.12
N ARG A 56 -1.77 6.76 22.97
CA ARG A 56 -1.54 5.86 24.08
C ARG A 56 -1.07 6.63 25.33
N GLY A 57 -1.67 6.31 26.49
CA GLY A 57 -1.32 6.93 27.77
C GLY A 57 -2.52 6.96 28.69
N ALA A 58 -2.86 8.13 29.26
CA ALA A 58 -4.09 8.29 30.06
C ALA A 58 -5.35 8.14 29.20
N ARG A 59 -5.25 8.40 27.93
CA ARG A 59 -6.26 8.13 26.89
C ARG A 59 -5.71 7.14 25.89
N SER A 60 -6.62 6.41 25.26
CA SER A 60 -6.34 5.51 24.13
C SER A 60 -7.21 5.92 22.96
N ALA A 61 -6.61 5.97 21.77
CA ALA A 61 -7.33 6.13 20.52
C ALA A 61 -6.84 5.04 19.56
N VAL A 62 -7.74 4.18 19.12
CA VAL A 62 -7.43 3.05 18.22
C VAL A 62 -8.23 3.21 16.95
N TYR A 63 -7.51 3.30 15.85
CA TYR A 63 -8.08 3.34 14.50
C TYR A 63 -8.16 1.91 13.95
N TRP A 64 -9.30 1.57 13.36
CA TRP A 64 -9.58 0.28 12.76
C TRP A 64 -10.02 0.43 11.32
N GLU A 65 -9.51 -0.41 10.44
CA GLU A 65 -10.06 -0.66 9.11
C GLU A 65 -10.51 -2.11 9.04
N LEU A 66 -11.79 -2.32 8.78
CA LEU A 66 -12.48 -3.59 8.89
C LEU A 66 -13.18 -3.95 7.59
N ASP A 67 -13.29 -5.25 7.34
CA ASP A 67 -14.07 -5.84 6.26
C ASP A 67 -15.00 -6.93 6.80
N GLY A 68 -15.98 -7.37 5.99
CA GLY A 68 -16.88 -8.46 6.33
C GLY A 68 -17.82 -8.20 7.52
N VAL A 69 -17.91 -6.96 8.01
CA VAL A 69 -18.82 -6.62 9.13
C VAL A 69 -20.26 -6.66 8.63
N GLU A 70 -21.06 -7.61 9.16
CA GLU A 70 -22.44 -7.82 8.72
C GLU A 70 -23.35 -6.63 9.11
N GLU A 71 -23.24 -6.16 10.34
CA GLU A 71 -24.03 -5.03 10.90
C GLU A 71 -23.12 -3.99 11.56
N PRO A 72 -22.61 -2.99 10.81
CA PRO A 72 -21.71 -1.97 11.36
C PRO A 72 -22.22 -1.24 12.59
N GLU A 73 -23.52 -0.91 12.63
CA GLU A 73 -24.15 -0.22 13.76
C GLU A 73 -24.20 -1.09 15.03
N SER A 74 -24.29 -2.41 14.87
CA SER A 74 -24.25 -3.35 16.01
C SER A 74 -22.85 -3.44 16.59
N LEU A 75 -21.82 -3.51 15.73
CA LEU A 75 -20.42 -3.47 16.18
C LEU A 75 -20.09 -2.15 16.88
N GLU A 76 -20.56 -1.02 16.37
CA GLU A 76 -20.32 0.29 16.99
C GLU A 76 -20.92 0.36 18.40
N ARG A 77 -22.12 -0.18 18.59
CA ARG A 77 -22.74 -0.30 19.93
C ARG A 77 -21.90 -1.20 20.84
N ALA A 78 -21.43 -2.35 20.33
CA ALA A 78 -20.60 -3.26 21.10
C ALA A 78 -19.26 -2.61 21.53
N PHE A 79 -18.67 -1.74 20.71
CA PHE A 79 -17.52 -0.95 21.12
C PHE A 79 -17.84 0.04 22.23
N LEU A 80 -18.98 0.73 22.14
CA LEU A 80 -19.42 1.71 23.14
C LEU A 80 -19.85 1.05 24.47
N GLU A 81 -20.15 -0.25 24.50
CA GLU A 81 -20.42 -1.02 25.72
C GLU A 81 -19.14 -1.39 26.49
N ILE A 82 -17.94 -1.25 25.88
CA ILE A 82 -16.67 -1.46 26.58
C ILE A 82 -16.47 -0.32 27.58
N ASP A 83 -16.29 -0.67 28.85
CA ASP A 83 -16.33 0.22 30.02
C ASP A 83 -15.49 1.51 29.93
N VAL A 84 -14.36 1.46 29.26
CA VAL A 84 -13.44 2.61 29.10
C VAL A 84 -13.65 3.38 27.81
N VAL A 85 -14.45 2.89 26.85
CA VAL A 85 -14.72 3.58 25.59
C VAL A 85 -15.72 4.70 25.82
N THR A 86 -15.34 5.91 25.41
CA THR A 86 -16.16 7.11 25.62
C THR A 86 -16.69 7.69 24.31
N ARG A 87 -16.06 7.37 23.19
CA ARG A 87 -16.42 7.93 21.89
C ARG A 87 -16.03 6.98 20.74
N LEU A 88 -16.87 6.96 19.72
CA LEU A 88 -16.60 6.30 18.44
C LEU A 88 -16.93 7.26 17.31
N ARG A 89 -16.10 7.25 16.25
CA ARG A 89 -16.33 8.02 15.03
C ARG A 89 -16.07 7.16 13.81
N ARG A 90 -17.01 7.12 12.87
CA ARG A 90 -16.72 6.65 11.51
C ARG A 90 -15.84 7.69 10.80
N LEU A 91 -14.81 7.24 10.14
CA LEU A 91 -13.89 8.07 9.36
C LEU A 91 -13.80 7.51 7.94
N PRO A 92 -13.43 8.34 6.95
CA PRO A 92 -12.96 7.81 5.69
C PRO A 92 -11.72 6.94 5.92
N SER A 93 -11.65 5.80 5.24
CA SER A 93 -10.46 4.94 5.33
C SER A 93 -9.22 5.63 4.77
N MET A 94 -8.03 5.16 5.18
CA MET A 94 -6.78 5.65 4.61
C MET A 94 -6.72 5.40 3.09
N PHE A 95 -7.38 4.34 2.60
CA PHE A 95 -7.51 4.11 1.18
C PHE A 95 -8.39 5.16 0.48
N GLN A 96 -9.51 5.55 1.09
CA GLN A 96 -10.39 6.58 0.54
C GLN A 96 -9.74 7.98 0.55
N VAL A 97 -8.89 8.27 1.55
CA VAL A 97 -8.21 9.58 1.67
C VAL A 97 -7.00 9.68 0.76
N TYR A 98 -6.13 8.67 0.79
CA TYR A 98 -4.80 8.71 0.15
C TYR A 98 -4.67 7.76 -1.05
N GLY A 99 -5.62 6.84 -1.25
CA GLY A 99 -5.66 5.89 -2.36
C GLY A 99 -4.52 4.88 -2.35
N LYS A 100 -4.14 4.43 -3.53
CA LYS A 100 -2.98 3.57 -3.76
C LYS A 100 -1.68 4.29 -3.38
N ARG A 101 -0.67 3.54 -2.96
CA ARG A 101 0.59 4.09 -2.48
C ARG A 101 1.75 3.57 -3.32
N ILE A 102 2.50 4.47 -3.93
CA ILE A 102 3.73 4.17 -4.66
C ILE A 102 4.91 4.59 -3.79
N ILE A 103 5.87 3.70 -3.59
CA ILE A 103 7.09 3.96 -2.82
C ILE A 103 8.26 4.14 -3.78
N VAL A 104 9.04 5.21 -3.62
CA VAL A 104 10.25 5.47 -4.39
C VAL A 104 11.45 5.44 -3.46
N VAL A 105 12.36 4.49 -3.68
CA VAL A 105 13.54 4.26 -2.83
C VAL A 105 14.81 4.32 -3.64
N GLY A 106 15.87 4.90 -3.10
CA GLY A 106 17.18 4.88 -3.72
C GLY A 106 18.01 6.16 -3.52
N ALA A 107 18.83 6.54 -4.48
CA ALA A 107 19.75 7.67 -4.38
C ALA A 107 19.05 9.02 -4.67
N GLY A 108 19.31 10.00 -3.84
CA GLY A 108 18.57 11.25 -3.67
C GLY A 108 18.10 11.98 -4.93
N ALA A 109 18.98 12.32 -5.88
CA ALA A 109 18.59 13.09 -7.06
C ALA A 109 17.64 12.33 -7.99
N GLN A 110 17.88 11.04 -8.20
CA GLN A 110 17.03 10.17 -9.04
C GLN A 110 15.68 9.92 -8.38
N VAL A 111 15.62 9.73 -7.06
CA VAL A 111 14.37 9.64 -6.28
C VAL A 111 13.51 10.88 -6.51
N GLY A 112 14.10 12.07 -6.44
CA GLY A 112 13.39 13.33 -6.70
C GLY A 112 12.82 13.42 -8.12
N GLN A 113 13.56 12.97 -9.13
CA GLN A 113 13.10 12.99 -10.53
C GLN A 113 11.98 11.97 -10.78
N VAL A 114 12.08 10.76 -10.23
CA VAL A 114 11.00 9.76 -10.28
C VAL A 114 9.73 10.31 -9.61
N ALA A 115 9.88 10.91 -8.42
CA ALA A 115 8.76 11.50 -7.71
C ALA A 115 8.08 12.62 -8.51
N LEU A 116 8.86 13.47 -9.20
CA LEU A 116 8.33 14.53 -10.06
C LEU A 116 7.43 13.98 -11.16
N GLY A 117 7.89 12.94 -11.86
CA GLY A 117 7.10 12.26 -12.89
C GLY A 117 5.84 11.60 -12.33
N ALA A 118 6.00 10.88 -11.20
CA ALA A 118 4.89 10.21 -10.56
C ALA A 118 3.81 11.18 -10.04
N ILE A 119 4.20 12.28 -9.40
CA ILE A 119 3.25 13.29 -8.90
C ILE A 119 2.50 13.93 -10.06
N GLY A 120 3.20 14.33 -11.13
CA GLY A 120 2.57 14.95 -12.29
C GLY A 120 1.54 14.04 -12.98
N GLU A 121 1.78 12.73 -13.02
CA GLU A 121 0.81 11.77 -13.58
C GLU A 121 -0.29 11.45 -12.58
N ALA A 122 0.02 11.27 -11.29
CA ALA A 122 -0.97 11.02 -10.25
C ALA A 122 -2.02 12.13 -10.18
N ASP A 123 -1.65 13.39 -10.36
CA ASP A 123 -2.57 14.52 -10.39
C ASP A 123 -3.64 14.39 -11.49
N ARG A 124 -3.28 13.86 -12.65
CA ARG A 124 -4.23 13.62 -13.75
C ARG A 124 -5.28 12.57 -13.38
N HIS A 125 -4.89 11.54 -12.65
CA HIS A 125 -5.79 10.49 -12.15
C HIS A 125 -6.61 10.99 -10.95
N ASN A 126 -6.03 11.81 -10.08
CA ASN A 126 -6.73 12.43 -8.95
C ASN A 126 -7.89 13.33 -9.41
N ILE A 127 -7.72 14.08 -10.48
CA ILE A 127 -8.80 14.86 -11.12
C ILE A 127 -9.95 13.96 -11.58
N ARG A 128 -9.67 12.72 -11.95
CA ARG A 128 -10.64 11.71 -12.36
C ARG A 128 -11.25 10.92 -11.19
N GLY A 129 -10.90 11.27 -9.95
CA GLY A 129 -11.41 10.66 -8.72
C GLY A 129 -10.61 9.48 -8.19
N GLU A 130 -9.52 9.06 -8.85
CA GLU A 130 -8.63 8.02 -8.34
C GLU A 130 -7.47 8.64 -7.56
N LYS A 131 -7.31 8.24 -6.30
CA LYS A 131 -6.25 8.76 -5.44
C LYS A 131 -5.00 7.88 -5.50
N ILE A 132 -3.84 8.53 -5.70
CA ILE A 132 -2.53 7.87 -5.71
C ILE A 132 -1.56 8.74 -4.93
N SER A 133 -0.97 8.20 -3.87
CA SER A 133 0.04 8.86 -3.04
C SER A 133 1.45 8.37 -3.38
N ILE A 134 2.43 9.27 -3.30
CA ILE A 134 3.83 9.01 -3.61
C ILE A 134 4.67 9.27 -2.37
N ASP A 135 5.38 8.25 -1.90
CA ASP A 135 6.35 8.38 -0.81
C ASP A 135 7.77 8.22 -1.34
N THR A 136 8.68 9.01 -0.82
CA THR A 136 10.08 9.01 -1.24
C THR A 136 11.00 8.74 -0.07
N ILE A 137 11.93 7.81 -0.22
CA ILE A 137 12.90 7.45 0.81
C ILE A 137 14.30 7.42 0.18
N PRO A 138 15.12 8.45 0.38
CA PRO A 138 16.52 8.41 -0.05
C PRO A 138 17.32 7.51 0.88
N ILE A 139 17.76 6.35 0.38
CA ILE A 139 18.54 5.35 1.09
C ILE A 139 19.69 4.89 0.21
N VAL A 140 20.85 4.70 0.79
CA VAL A 140 22.03 4.13 0.14
C VAL A 140 22.61 2.97 0.96
N GLY A 141 23.25 2.03 0.29
CA GLY A 141 23.83 0.84 0.91
C GLY A 141 22.92 -0.39 0.78
N GLU A 142 23.52 -1.52 0.40
CA GLU A 142 22.83 -2.75 0.03
C GLU A 142 21.89 -3.26 1.12
N VAL A 143 22.40 -3.47 2.34
CA VAL A 143 21.60 -3.98 3.47
C VAL A 143 20.44 -3.03 3.83
N ALA A 144 20.70 -1.72 3.85
CA ALA A 144 19.67 -0.75 4.16
C ALA A 144 18.58 -0.71 3.10
N LEU A 145 18.96 -0.78 1.82
CA LEU A 145 18.05 -0.86 0.68
C LEU A 145 17.23 -2.15 0.71
N ALA A 146 17.85 -3.32 0.91
CA ALA A 146 17.15 -4.60 1.00
C ALA A 146 16.10 -4.59 2.13
N ASN A 147 16.46 -4.06 3.30
CA ASN A 147 15.53 -3.92 4.41
C ASN A 147 14.36 -2.97 4.09
N ALA A 148 14.64 -1.86 3.40
CA ALA A 148 13.60 -0.93 2.96
C ALA A 148 12.66 -1.59 1.94
N VAL A 149 13.17 -2.32 0.96
CA VAL A 149 12.40 -3.08 -0.04
C VAL A 149 11.48 -4.09 0.66
N ARG A 150 12.01 -4.93 1.56
CA ARG A 150 11.19 -5.87 2.34
C ARG A 150 10.12 -5.17 3.19
N ALA A 151 10.44 -3.97 3.72
CA ALA A 151 9.50 -3.20 4.51
C ALA A 151 8.29 -2.71 3.70
N VAL A 152 8.46 -2.43 2.39
CA VAL A 152 7.35 -2.01 1.50
C VAL A 152 6.22 -3.04 1.50
N GLY A 153 6.53 -4.34 1.55
CA GLY A 153 5.54 -5.42 1.62
C GLY A 153 4.63 -5.40 2.86
N ARG A 154 4.98 -4.61 3.88
CA ARG A 154 4.21 -4.44 5.12
C ARG A 154 3.49 -3.08 5.20
N LEU A 155 3.71 -2.20 4.22
CA LEU A 155 3.07 -0.89 4.20
C LEU A 155 1.64 -1.02 3.67
N PRO A 156 0.65 -0.51 4.41
CA PRO A 156 -0.72 -0.48 3.92
C PRO A 156 -0.82 0.29 2.60
N ARG A 157 -1.68 -0.17 1.70
CA ARG A 157 -1.98 0.47 0.41
C ARG A 157 -0.82 0.50 -0.59
N ALA A 158 0.38 -0.02 -0.26
CA ALA A 158 1.50 -0.08 -1.19
C ALA A 158 1.19 -1.04 -2.34
N VAL A 159 1.22 -0.52 -3.57
CA VAL A 159 0.94 -1.27 -4.80
C VAL A 159 2.13 -1.33 -5.74
N ALA A 160 3.07 -0.40 -5.60
CA ALA A 160 4.28 -0.36 -6.43
C ALA A 160 5.48 0.18 -5.65
N LEU A 161 6.66 -0.30 -6.05
CA LEU A 161 7.98 0.18 -5.67
C LEU A 161 8.73 0.65 -6.89
N VAL A 162 9.37 1.82 -6.82
CA VAL A 162 10.34 2.28 -7.81
C VAL A 162 11.74 2.31 -7.19
N LEU A 163 12.67 1.59 -7.78
CA LEU A 163 14.08 1.57 -7.39
C LEU A 163 14.87 2.56 -8.25
N ALA A 164 15.34 3.65 -7.61
CA ALA A 164 16.00 4.76 -8.26
C ALA A 164 17.47 4.85 -7.82
N GLY A 165 18.38 4.41 -8.68
CA GLY A 165 19.82 4.39 -8.36
C GLY A 165 20.67 4.08 -9.58
N SER A 166 22.00 4.01 -9.37
CA SER A 166 22.98 3.73 -10.43
C SER A 166 23.52 2.30 -10.36
N LEU A 167 23.42 1.65 -9.21
CA LEU A 167 23.90 0.28 -8.97
C LEU A 167 23.08 -0.36 -7.84
N MET A 168 22.43 -1.47 -8.12
CA MET A 168 21.76 -2.30 -7.12
C MET A 168 21.82 -3.77 -7.50
N GLY A 169 22.03 -4.63 -6.49
CA GLY A 169 22.16 -6.09 -6.67
C GLY A 169 22.23 -6.80 -5.32
N GLY A 170 22.66 -8.06 -5.33
CA GLY A 170 22.83 -8.86 -4.11
C GLY A 170 21.53 -9.00 -3.31
N GLU A 171 21.56 -8.70 -2.02
CA GLU A 171 20.41 -8.80 -1.11
C GLU A 171 19.21 -7.96 -1.56
N VAL A 172 19.43 -6.87 -2.31
CA VAL A 172 18.32 -6.05 -2.86
C VAL A 172 17.55 -6.84 -3.89
N THR A 173 18.22 -7.65 -4.71
CA THR A 173 17.57 -8.51 -5.71
C THR A 173 16.66 -9.54 -5.07
N GLU A 174 17.14 -10.22 -4.01
CA GLU A 174 16.33 -11.18 -3.26
C GLU A 174 15.10 -10.52 -2.64
N ALA A 175 15.28 -9.32 -2.08
CA ALA A 175 14.18 -8.55 -1.51
C ALA A 175 13.15 -8.10 -2.57
N VAL A 176 13.59 -7.84 -3.81
CA VAL A 176 12.71 -7.55 -4.94
C VAL A 176 11.87 -8.76 -5.31
N ASP A 177 12.47 -9.95 -5.41
CA ASP A 177 11.73 -11.18 -5.70
C ASP A 177 10.67 -11.47 -4.63
N GLU A 178 11.04 -11.39 -3.34
CA GLU A 178 10.12 -11.54 -2.21
C GLU A 178 8.93 -10.54 -2.28
N LEU A 179 9.20 -9.32 -2.73
CA LEU A 179 8.17 -8.27 -2.84
C LEU A 179 7.22 -8.52 -4.01
N ARG A 180 7.75 -8.98 -5.15
CA ARG A 180 6.96 -9.35 -6.34
C ARG A 180 6.05 -10.55 -6.09
N GLU A 181 6.52 -11.55 -5.34
CA GLU A 181 5.69 -12.69 -4.90
C GLU A 181 4.48 -12.25 -4.07
N ARG A 182 4.58 -11.09 -3.42
CA ARG A 182 3.45 -10.45 -2.73
C ARG A 182 2.56 -9.63 -3.65
N GLY A 183 2.78 -9.66 -4.97
CA GLY A 183 2.03 -8.93 -5.99
C GLY A 183 2.27 -7.41 -5.97
N ILE A 184 3.38 -6.91 -5.40
CA ILE A 184 3.77 -5.49 -5.52
C ILE A 184 4.56 -5.31 -6.81
N LEU A 185 4.10 -4.37 -7.65
CA LEU A 185 4.79 -4.02 -8.87
C LEU A 185 6.16 -3.40 -8.57
N VAL A 186 7.22 -3.91 -9.19
CA VAL A 186 8.55 -3.34 -9.05
C VAL A 186 9.04 -2.73 -10.37
N VAL A 187 9.31 -1.44 -10.34
CA VAL A 187 9.92 -0.69 -11.44
C VAL A 187 11.36 -0.34 -11.05
N SER A 188 12.32 -0.57 -11.93
CA SER A 188 13.72 -0.23 -11.73
C SER A 188 14.18 0.79 -12.77
N LEU A 189 15.01 1.74 -12.35
CA LEU A 189 15.81 2.45 -13.34
C LEU A 189 16.78 1.50 -14.03
N ASN A 190 17.16 1.82 -15.25
CA ASN A 190 18.18 1.08 -16.00
C ASN A 190 19.57 1.34 -15.39
N MET A 191 19.93 0.54 -14.39
CA MET A 191 21.13 0.67 -13.58
C MET A 191 22.04 -0.55 -13.70
N ALA A 192 23.27 -0.44 -13.22
CA ALA A 192 24.17 -1.58 -13.08
C ALA A 192 23.71 -2.53 -11.95
N GLY A 193 24.11 -3.79 -12.01
CA GLY A 193 23.73 -4.84 -11.06
C GLY A 193 22.58 -5.70 -11.53
N SER A 194 22.11 -6.60 -10.65
CA SER A 194 21.12 -7.64 -11.00
C SER A 194 19.65 -7.19 -10.87
N VAL A 195 19.37 -6.13 -10.11
CA VAL A 195 17.99 -5.66 -9.86
C VAL A 195 17.17 -5.41 -11.14
N PRO A 196 17.72 -4.81 -12.25
CA PRO A 196 16.93 -4.61 -13.47
C PRO A 196 16.39 -5.89 -14.09
N GLU A 197 17.08 -7.03 -13.93
CA GLU A 197 16.65 -8.32 -14.49
C GLU A 197 15.50 -8.96 -13.69
N HIS A 198 15.27 -8.49 -12.45
CA HIS A 198 14.26 -8.96 -11.54
C HIS A 198 13.05 -8.00 -11.41
N ALA A 199 13.12 -6.82 -12.03
CA ALA A 199 12.01 -5.86 -12.02
C ALA A 199 10.94 -6.20 -13.08
N ASP A 200 9.70 -5.80 -12.83
CA ASP A 200 8.60 -5.94 -13.79
C ASP A 200 8.75 -4.99 -14.97
N LEU A 201 9.39 -3.85 -14.75
CA LEU A 201 9.66 -2.85 -15.77
C LEU A 201 10.99 -2.15 -15.49
N VAL A 202 11.78 -1.94 -16.55
CA VAL A 202 13.05 -1.19 -16.50
C VAL A 202 12.93 0.06 -17.36
N VAL A 203 13.18 1.23 -16.76
CA VAL A 203 13.04 2.54 -17.43
C VAL A 203 14.35 3.33 -17.31
N THR A 204 14.80 3.92 -18.41
CA THR A 204 16.08 4.67 -18.43
C THR A 204 15.90 6.08 -17.87
N ASP A 205 14.84 6.78 -18.25
CA ASP A 205 14.55 8.13 -17.78
C ASP A 205 13.79 8.07 -16.44
N PRO A 206 14.30 8.73 -15.37
CA PRO A 206 13.68 8.65 -14.05
C PRO A 206 12.31 9.34 -13.99
N ILE A 207 12.07 10.42 -14.74
CA ILE A 207 10.75 11.08 -14.78
C ILE A 207 9.75 10.13 -15.44
N GLN A 208 10.14 9.51 -16.56
CA GLN A 208 9.31 8.54 -17.24
C GLN A 208 9.03 7.30 -16.39
N ALA A 209 9.98 6.85 -15.59
CA ALA A 209 9.75 5.75 -14.63
C ALA A 209 8.62 6.07 -13.67
N GLY A 210 8.58 7.29 -13.13
CA GLY A 210 7.49 7.75 -12.29
C GLY A 210 6.14 7.76 -13.00
N VAL A 211 6.08 8.34 -14.20
CA VAL A 211 4.87 8.39 -15.04
C VAL A 211 4.37 6.96 -15.35
N MET A 212 5.23 6.09 -15.83
CA MET A 212 4.86 4.71 -16.20
C MET A 212 4.39 3.89 -15.00
N THR A 213 4.98 4.10 -13.83
CA THR A 213 4.55 3.43 -12.60
C THR A 213 3.12 3.82 -12.22
N VAL A 214 2.80 5.12 -12.26
CA VAL A 214 1.44 5.59 -11.99
C VAL A 214 0.45 5.01 -13.00
N MET A 215 0.78 5.07 -14.29
CA MET A 215 -0.06 4.50 -15.35
C MET A 215 -0.29 2.99 -15.17
N ALA A 216 0.70 2.25 -14.66
CA ALA A 216 0.59 0.81 -14.45
C ALA A 216 -0.34 0.43 -13.28
N VAL A 217 -0.45 1.29 -12.26
CA VAL A 217 -1.29 1.01 -11.08
C VAL A 217 -2.64 1.72 -11.12
N ALA A 218 -2.81 2.73 -11.97
CA ALA A 218 -4.04 3.49 -12.08
C ALA A 218 -5.13 2.70 -12.79
N THR A 219 -6.29 2.55 -12.17
CA THR A 219 -7.46 1.88 -12.78
C THR A 219 -8.09 2.69 -13.90
N THR A 220 -7.90 4.01 -13.88
CA THR A 220 -8.36 4.93 -14.93
C THR A 220 -7.39 5.06 -16.10
N ALA A 221 -6.23 4.39 -16.06
CA ALA A 221 -5.28 4.36 -17.17
C ALA A 221 -5.63 3.26 -18.18
N LEU A 222 -5.22 3.47 -19.43
CA LEU A 222 -5.32 2.46 -20.50
C LEU A 222 -3.96 1.78 -20.75
N PHE A 223 -3.08 1.78 -19.77
CA PHE A 223 -1.74 1.22 -19.87
C PHE A 223 -1.70 -0.21 -19.31
N ASP A 224 -1.33 -1.15 -20.16
CA ASP A 224 -1.17 -2.56 -19.79
C ASP A 224 0.33 -2.90 -19.68
N ILE A 225 0.81 -3.00 -18.45
CA ILE A 225 2.22 -3.28 -18.16
C ILE A 225 2.64 -4.68 -18.62
N SER A 226 1.73 -5.64 -18.71
CA SER A 226 2.05 -7.00 -19.15
C SER A 226 2.61 -7.04 -20.57
N ARG A 227 2.19 -6.08 -21.42
CA ARG A 227 2.67 -5.94 -22.80
C ARG A 227 4.10 -5.40 -22.92
N VAL A 228 4.61 -4.82 -21.86
CA VAL A 228 5.94 -4.19 -21.82
C VAL A 228 6.86 -4.80 -20.75
N SER A 229 6.39 -5.78 -20.02
CA SER A 229 7.17 -6.51 -19.01
C SER A 229 8.44 -7.11 -19.63
N GLY A 230 9.57 -6.99 -18.94
CA GLY A 230 10.88 -7.44 -19.39
C GLY A 230 11.51 -6.57 -20.50
N ARG A 231 10.87 -5.47 -20.91
CA ARG A 231 11.47 -4.50 -21.84
C ARG A 231 12.19 -3.38 -21.10
N ARG A 232 13.15 -2.74 -21.81
CA ARG A 232 13.88 -1.55 -21.34
C ARG A 232 13.44 -0.33 -22.16
N PHE A 233 13.10 0.75 -21.47
CA PHE A 233 12.66 2.02 -22.07
C PHE A 233 13.56 3.16 -21.67
#